data_4a1015eafbc144a04834cfd9e0ae19eb
#
_entry.id   4a1015eafbc144a04834cfd9e0ae19eb
#
_cell.length_a   1.000
_cell.length_b   1.000
_cell.length_c   1.000
_cell.angle_alpha   90.00
_cell.angle_beta   90.00
_cell.angle_gamma   90.00
#
_symmetry.space_group_name_H-M   'P 1'
#
loop_
_entity.id
_entity.type
_entity.pdbx_description
1 polymer ?
#
loop_
_entity_poly.entity_id
_entity_poly.type
_entity_poly.pdbx_seq_one_letter_code
_entity_poly.pdbx_strand_id
1 'polypeptide(L)'
;MIDVDKTTFEEEVLKAEGYVFVDFYGDGCVPCQALMPKVHEFADTYGDKLKFTSLNTTKARRLAIAKKVLGLPVMAIYKDGEKVEELVKDDCTAEAIEAMIKKYI
;
A
#
# COMPACT_ATOMS: atom_id res chain seq x y z
N MET A 1 5.97 -4.19 8.85
CA MET A 1 5.10 -4.17 7.65
C MET A 1 5.01 -5.58 7.08
N ILE A 2 3.82 -6.00 6.69
CA ILE A 2 3.57 -7.34 6.19
C ILE A 2 3.69 -7.33 4.67
N ASP A 3 4.58 -8.17 4.12
CA ASP A 3 4.70 -8.33 2.67
C ASP A 3 3.70 -9.39 2.23
N VAL A 4 2.62 -8.97 1.58
CA VAL A 4 1.57 -9.87 1.10
C VAL A 4 1.82 -10.27 -0.35
N ASP A 5 1.17 -11.34 -0.79
CA ASP A 5 1.25 -11.80 -2.18
C ASP A 5 -0.15 -12.08 -2.71
N LYS A 6 -0.23 -12.64 -3.93
CA LYS A 6 -1.52 -12.91 -4.56
C LYS A 6 -2.38 -13.93 -3.79
N THR A 7 -1.76 -14.74 -2.93
CA THR A 7 -2.48 -15.74 -2.14
C THR A 7 -2.89 -15.23 -0.76
N THR A 8 -2.26 -14.17 -0.25
CA THR A 8 -2.51 -13.65 1.10
C THR A 8 -3.20 -12.29 1.12
N PHE A 9 -3.28 -11.60 -0.02
CA PHE A 9 -3.87 -10.26 -0.10
C PHE A 9 -5.31 -10.24 0.43
N GLU A 10 -6.12 -11.22 0.06
CA GLU A 10 -7.52 -11.27 0.49
C GLU A 10 -7.62 -11.31 2.01
N GLU A 11 -6.89 -12.23 2.66
CA GLU A 11 -6.94 -12.37 4.12
C GLU A 11 -6.34 -11.17 4.84
N GLU A 12 -5.18 -10.71 4.38
CA GLU A 12 -4.43 -9.69 5.11
C GLU A 12 -4.93 -8.27 4.85
N VAL A 13 -5.57 -8.02 3.72
CA VAL A 13 -6.04 -6.70 3.33
C VAL A 13 -7.55 -6.63 3.27
N LEU A 14 -8.19 -7.48 2.44
CA LEU A 14 -9.61 -7.35 2.16
C LEU A 14 -10.49 -7.79 3.33
N LYS A 15 -10.06 -8.81 4.07
CA LYS A 15 -10.80 -9.34 5.22
C LYS A 15 -10.30 -8.82 6.56
N ALA A 16 -9.28 -7.97 6.56
CA ALA A 16 -8.75 -7.40 7.79
C ALA A 16 -9.75 -6.41 8.39
N GLU A 17 -9.77 -6.36 9.72
CA GLU A 17 -10.56 -5.36 10.44
C GLU A 17 -9.82 -4.02 10.43
N GLY A 18 -10.59 -2.93 10.33
CA GLY A 18 -10.04 -1.59 10.36
C GLY A 18 -9.40 -1.19 9.05
N TYR A 19 -8.65 -0.10 9.10
CA TYR A 19 -7.96 0.43 7.93
C TYR A 19 -6.65 -0.31 7.69
N VAL A 20 -6.31 -0.51 6.41
CA VAL A 20 -5.07 -1.16 6.00
C VAL A 20 -4.39 -0.29 4.96
N PHE A 21 -3.11 0.01 5.18
CA PHE A 21 -2.26 0.69 4.20
C PHE A 21 -1.62 -0.36 3.30
N VAL A 22 -1.68 -0.13 2.00
CA VAL A 22 -1.05 -1.02 1.01
C VAL A 22 -0.10 -0.23 0.13
N ASP A 23 1.17 -0.63 0.13
CA ASP A 23 2.19 -0.13 -0.79
C ASP A 23 2.27 -1.09 -1.99
N PHE A 24 1.71 -0.68 -3.12
CA PHE A 24 1.83 -1.44 -4.37
C PHE A 24 3.12 -1.01 -5.07
N TYR A 25 4.03 -1.95 -5.26
CA TYR A 25 5.31 -1.70 -5.91
C TYR A 25 5.57 -2.77 -6.97
N GLY A 26 6.69 -2.69 -7.64
CA GLY A 26 7.08 -3.67 -8.65
C GLY A 26 8.58 -3.75 -8.82
N ASP A 27 9.03 -4.85 -9.42
CA ASP A 27 10.44 -5.04 -9.76
C ASP A 27 10.84 -3.97 -10.78
N GLY A 28 12.00 -3.36 -10.59
CA GLY A 28 12.49 -2.32 -11.50
C GLY A 28 11.78 -0.97 -11.40
N CYS A 29 10.84 -0.81 -10.48
CA CYS A 29 10.19 0.49 -10.24
C CYS A 29 11.11 1.36 -9.37
N VAL A 30 11.84 2.28 -10.00
CA VAL A 30 12.80 3.14 -9.30
C VAL A 30 12.13 4.02 -8.24
N PRO A 31 11.04 4.76 -8.55
CA PRO A 31 10.39 5.57 -7.51
C PRO A 31 9.79 4.72 -6.37
N CYS A 32 9.34 3.49 -6.66
CA CYS A 32 8.89 2.59 -5.59
C CYS A 32 10.03 2.27 -4.62
N GLN A 33 11.21 1.96 -5.16
CA GLN A 33 12.40 1.64 -4.36
C GLN A 33 12.85 2.86 -3.55
N ALA A 34 12.80 4.04 -4.14
CA ALA A 34 13.19 5.27 -3.45
C ALA A 34 12.27 5.59 -2.26
N LEU A 35 10.99 5.25 -2.35
CA LEU A 35 10.01 5.50 -1.28
C LEU A 35 10.02 4.43 -0.19
N MET A 36 10.52 3.23 -0.48
CA MET A 36 10.42 2.10 0.44
C MET A 36 11.00 2.37 1.83
N PRO A 37 12.19 2.97 1.98
CA PRO A 37 12.70 3.28 3.32
C PRO A 37 11.77 4.19 4.12
N LYS A 38 11.15 5.16 3.44
CA LYS A 38 10.23 6.09 4.10
C LYS A 38 8.94 5.40 4.53
N VAL A 39 8.42 4.52 3.69
CA VAL A 39 7.22 3.73 4.03
C VAL A 39 7.50 2.81 5.22
N HIS A 40 8.67 2.18 5.27
CA HIS A 40 9.08 1.38 6.43
C HIS A 40 9.15 2.22 7.70
N GLU A 41 9.66 3.44 7.60
CA GLU A 41 9.71 4.39 8.71
C GLU A 41 8.30 4.72 9.20
N PHE A 42 7.36 4.96 8.29
CA PHE A 42 5.96 5.20 8.65
C PHE A 42 5.33 3.97 9.31
N ALA A 43 5.64 2.77 8.82
CA ALA A 43 5.15 1.53 9.43
C ALA A 43 5.64 1.38 10.87
N ASP A 44 6.90 1.76 11.13
CA ASP A 44 7.44 1.74 12.49
C ASP A 44 6.76 2.76 13.39
N THR A 45 6.48 3.95 12.85
CA THR A 45 5.90 5.05 13.63
C THR A 45 4.40 4.84 13.90
N TYR A 46 3.65 4.38 12.88
CA TYR A 46 2.19 4.32 12.92
C TYR A 46 1.61 2.91 12.94
N GLY A 47 2.47 1.89 12.94
CA GLY A 47 2.03 0.50 12.79
C GLY A 47 1.18 -0.05 13.92
N ASP A 48 1.16 0.61 15.08
CA ASP A 48 0.27 0.24 16.19
C ASP A 48 -1.17 0.77 15.99
N LYS A 49 -1.37 1.69 15.05
CA LYS A 49 -2.68 2.31 14.78
C LYS A 49 -3.22 1.98 13.40
N LEU A 50 -2.38 1.55 12.49
CA LEU A 50 -2.74 1.27 11.11
C LEU A 50 -1.92 0.06 10.63
N LYS A 51 -2.61 -0.94 10.07
CA LYS A 51 -1.93 -2.10 9.53
C LYS A 51 -1.23 -1.72 8.24
N PHE A 52 0.09 -1.98 8.14
CA PHE A 52 0.89 -1.68 6.95
C PHE A 52 1.22 -2.96 6.20
N THR A 53 0.93 -2.96 4.91
CA THR A 53 1.23 -4.07 4.01
C THR A 53 1.90 -3.57 2.74
N SER A 54 2.56 -4.48 2.02
CA SER A 54 3.13 -4.20 0.70
C SER A 54 2.84 -5.36 -0.24
N LEU A 55 2.64 -5.06 -1.52
CA LEU A 55 2.38 -6.07 -2.55
C LEU A 55 3.25 -5.81 -3.77
N ASN A 56 4.04 -6.81 -4.17
CA ASN A 56 4.81 -6.76 -5.40
C ASN A 56 3.90 -7.10 -6.60
N THR A 57 3.52 -6.08 -7.36
CA THR A 57 2.60 -6.26 -8.48
C THR A 57 3.21 -7.03 -9.65
N THR A 58 4.53 -7.07 -9.76
CA THR A 58 5.20 -7.89 -10.79
C THR A 58 4.85 -9.36 -10.64
N LYS A 59 4.66 -9.82 -9.41
CA LYS A 59 4.30 -11.20 -9.09
C LYS A 59 2.80 -11.39 -8.87
N ALA A 60 1.98 -10.36 -9.08
CA ALA A 60 0.55 -10.38 -8.84
C ALA A 60 -0.19 -9.49 -9.84
N ARG A 61 0.12 -9.64 -11.13
CA ARG A 61 -0.36 -8.72 -12.18
C ARG A 61 -1.88 -8.72 -12.32
N ARG A 62 -2.50 -9.89 -12.29
CA ARG A 62 -3.97 -9.98 -12.42
C ARG A 62 -4.67 -9.34 -11.23
N LEU A 63 -4.14 -9.54 -10.05
CA LEU A 63 -4.67 -8.93 -8.83
C LEU A 63 -4.54 -7.41 -8.91
N ALA A 64 -3.39 -6.90 -9.34
CA ALA A 64 -3.16 -5.47 -9.49
C ALA A 64 -4.17 -4.85 -10.46
N ILE A 65 -4.40 -5.48 -11.60
CA ILE A 65 -5.37 -5.01 -12.58
C ILE A 65 -6.78 -5.02 -11.98
N ALA A 66 -7.15 -6.10 -11.30
CA ALA A 66 -8.46 -6.22 -10.65
C ALA A 66 -8.67 -5.12 -9.60
N LYS A 67 -7.62 -4.67 -8.93
CA LYS A 67 -7.67 -3.58 -7.94
C LYS A 67 -7.44 -2.22 -8.59
N LYS A 68 -7.39 -2.13 -9.92
CA LYS A 68 -7.22 -0.90 -10.70
C LYS A 68 -5.88 -0.21 -10.40
N VAL A 69 -4.86 -1.00 -10.13
CA VAL A 69 -3.48 -0.51 -9.96
C VAL A 69 -2.79 -0.65 -11.31
N LEU A 70 -2.81 0.42 -12.11
CA LEU A 70 -2.34 0.39 -13.50
C LEU A 70 -1.02 1.13 -13.70
N GLY A 71 -0.55 1.87 -12.71
CA GLY A 71 0.74 2.56 -12.72
C GLY A 71 1.33 2.49 -11.34
N LEU A 72 2.65 2.71 -11.22
CA LEU A 72 3.35 2.60 -9.96
C LEU A 72 4.18 3.86 -9.68
N PRO A 73 4.45 4.16 -8.41
CA PRO A 73 3.92 3.51 -7.21
C PRO A 73 2.45 3.84 -6.96
N VAL A 74 1.77 3.02 -6.17
CA VAL A 74 0.43 3.31 -5.66
C VAL A 74 0.44 3.04 -4.16
N MET A 75 0.01 4.03 -3.39
CA MET A 75 -0.17 3.91 -1.93
C MET A 75 -1.66 4.05 -1.65
N ALA A 76 -2.25 3.03 -1.03
CA ALA A 76 -3.69 2.98 -0.87
C ALA A 76 -4.09 2.66 0.56
N ILE A 77 -5.29 3.12 0.93
CA ILE A 77 -5.95 2.74 2.17
C ILE A 77 -7.16 1.90 1.82
N TYR A 78 -7.28 0.75 2.46
CA TYR A 78 -8.42 -0.16 2.34
C TYR A 78 -9.18 -0.23 3.65
N LYS A 79 -10.49 -0.41 3.55
CA LYS A 79 -11.35 -0.69 4.70
C LYS A 79 -12.52 -1.56 4.25
N ASP A 80 -12.78 -2.63 4.99
CA ASP A 80 -13.90 -3.54 4.71
C ASP A 80 -13.89 -4.07 3.28
N GLY A 81 -12.69 -4.35 2.77
CA GLY A 81 -12.51 -4.92 1.44
C GLY A 81 -12.51 -3.92 0.30
N GLU A 82 -12.64 -2.62 0.59
CA GLU A 82 -12.72 -1.58 -0.44
C GLU A 82 -11.60 -0.57 -0.31
N LYS A 83 -11.12 -0.07 -1.45
CA LYS A 83 -10.14 1.01 -1.49
C LYS A 83 -10.86 2.32 -1.21
N VAL A 84 -10.49 3.00 -0.12
CA VAL A 84 -11.13 4.25 0.28
C VAL A 84 -10.35 5.48 -0.13
N GLU A 85 -9.05 5.36 -0.34
CA GLU A 85 -8.21 6.46 -0.84
C GLU A 85 -6.94 5.90 -1.45
N GLU A 86 -6.35 6.62 -2.41
CA GLU A 86 -5.07 6.24 -2.99
C GLU A 86 -4.28 7.46 -3.45
N LEU A 87 -2.96 7.28 -3.51
CA LEU A 87 -2.02 8.18 -4.18
C LEU A 87 -1.37 7.39 -5.29
N VAL A 88 -1.21 8.00 -6.47
CA VAL A 88 -0.76 7.31 -7.68
C VAL A 88 0.43 8.05 -8.28
N LYS A 89 1.49 7.29 -8.64
CA LYS A 89 2.66 7.81 -9.37
C LYS A 89 3.29 9.01 -8.67
N ASP A 90 3.38 10.14 -9.35
CA ASP A 90 4.07 11.34 -8.85
C ASP A 90 3.38 11.99 -7.64
N ASP A 91 2.14 11.61 -7.37
CA ASP A 91 1.44 12.07 -6.16
C ASP A 91 1.97 11.39 -4.89
N CYS A 92 2.74 10.30 -5.05
CA CYS A 92 3.32 9.57 -3.93
C CYS A 92 4.60 10.27 -3.43
N THR A 93 4.44 11.40 -2.77
CA THR A 93 5.53 12.04 -2.03
C THR A 93 5.48 11.60 -0.58
N ALA A 94 6.61 11.69 0.13
CA ALA A 94 6.64 11.34 1.55
C ALA A 94 5.61 12.15 2.35
N GLU A 95 5.50 13.44 2.06
CA GLU A 95 4.55 14.34 2.74
C GLU A 95 3.10 13.93 2.47
N ALA A 96 2.76 13.61 1.22
CA ALA A 96 1.40 13.22 0.84
C ALA A 96 1.03 11.86 1.44
N ILE A 97 1.97 10.92 1.46
CA ILE A 97 1.76 9.60 2.05
C ILE A 97 1.49 9.74 3.55
N GLU A 98 2.31 10.50 4.25
CA GLU A 98 2.11 10.71 5.69
C GLU A 98 0.80 11.42 5.98
N ALA A 99 0.44 12.43 5.19
CA ALA A 99 -0.82 13.14 5.34
C ALA A 99 -2.02 12.20 5.15
N MET A 100 -1.95 11.29 4.17
CA MET A 100 -2.99 10.28 3.97
C MET A 100 -3.08 9.33 5.17
N ILE A 101 -1.95 8.84 5.66
CA ILE A 101 -1.92 7.94 6.83
C ILE A 101 -2.60 8.60 8.02
N LYS A 102 -2.31 9.87 8.28
CA LYS A 102 -2.85 10.59 9.45
C LYS A 102 -4.36 10.76 9.44
N LYS A 103 -5.00 10.63 8.29
CA LYS A 103 -6.47 10.68 8.21
C LYS A 103 -7.13 9.45 8.83
N TYR A 104 -6.41 8.36 8.98
CA TYR A 104 -6.97 7.05 9.32
C TYR A 104 -6.39 6.48 10.62
N ILE A 105 -5.73 7.31 11.39
CA ILE A 105 -5.20 6.88 12.72
C ILE A 105 -5.86 7.72 13.89
#